data_49a0df2ce74f33f5a9cc79ec899d5a31
#
_entry.id   49a0df2ce74f33f5a9cc79ec899d5a31
#
_cell.length_a   1.000
_cell.length_b   1.000
_cell.length_c   1.000
_cell.angle_alpha   90.00
_cell.angle_beta   90.00
_cell.angle_gamma   90.00
#
_symmetry.space_group_name_H-M   'P 1'
#
loop_
_entity.id
_entity.type
_entity.pdbx_description
1 polymer ?
#
loop_
_entity_poly.entity_id
_entity_poly.type
_entity_poly.pdbx_seq_one_letter_code
_entity_poly.pdbx_strand_id
1 'polypeptide(L)'
;MIDCGVFTPKIKAFVEHDLGMRIDMLIVTHYDDDHIAGIIKMLLEFGKLEIGKIIFNCFQNYDENTTAKIPTEDKELLDQYVANIHLAPIPNNTKISAPQAALLSLLLKSNDKWFKAWNRKILIEGDTMNVGSDTKWGQFFVLSPSSEAWDNLKDYFVKEYVKCVHSRPPQGAFENQDAYWEMLLRIAASKPQIKKMIPISSSMITKSFLQKKAAANPNEAGITSPNKASLALVWEFNGKRILLGGDAIASQLYEAIRKHYDGNHILFKAIKI
;
A
#
# COMPACT_ATOMS: atom_id res chain seq x y z
N MET A 1 2.82 11.47 5.12
CA MET A 1 2.96 10.17 5.80
C MET A 1 3.31 9.13 4.76
N ILE A 2 4.25 8.24 5.02
CA ILE A 2 4.59 7.12 4.14
C ILE A 2 4.47 5.86 4.99
N ASP A 3 3.57 4.98 4.61
CA ASP A 3 3.19 3.76 5.30
C ASP A 3 2.84 3.93 6.79
N CYS A 4 2.16 2.98 7.33
CA CYS A 4 1.93 2.85 8.76
C CYS A 4 1.53 1.40 9.07
N GLY A 5 2.47 0.62 9.57
CA GLY A 5 2.21 -0.78 9.93
C GLY A 5 1.43 -0.91 11.23
N VAL A 6 1.74 -0.08 12.21
CA VAL A 6 1.09 -0.12 13.54
C VAL A 6 0.58 1.25 13.92
N PHE A 7 -0.74 1.37 14.06
CA PHE A 7 -1.38 2.59 14.54
C PHE A 7 -1.38 2.61 16.08
N THR A 8 -0.32 3.18 16.65
CA THR A 8 -0.12 3.27 18.10
C THR A 8 -0.85 4.47 18.70
N PRO A 9 -1.10 4.50 20.04
CA PRO A 9 -1.62 5.69 20.70
C PRO A 9 -0.77 6.95 20.48
N LYS A 10 0.55 6.82 20.30
CA LYS A 10 1.43 7.94 19.98
C LYS A 10 1.14 8.50 18.58
N ILE A 11 0.99 7.63 17.57
CA ILE A 11 0.65 8.05 16.21
C ILE A 11 -0.75 8.67 16.20
N LYS A 12 -1.69 8.08 16.93
CA LYS A 12 -3.04 8.64 17.10
C LYS A 12 -2.97 10.07 17.63
N ALA A 13 -2.33 10.27 18.77
CA ALA A 13 -2.17 11.59 19.39
C ALA A 13 -1.47 12.59 18.45
N PHE A 14 -0.44 12.15 17.72
CA PHE A 14 0.25 12.97 16.74
C PHE A 14 -0.68 13.42 15.61
N VAL A 15 -1.50 12.51 15.05
CA VAL A 15 -2.46 12.87 14.00
C VAL A 15 -3.54 13.81 14.53
N GLU A 16 -4.04 13.58 15.74
CA GLU A 16 -5.08 14.41 16.36
C GLU A 16 -4.58 15.81 16.74
N HIS A 17 -3.45 15.89 17.42
CA HIS A 17 -3.00 17.13 18.07
C HIS A 17 -1.96 17.90 17.25
N ASP A 18 -0.96 17.21 16.73
CA ASP A 18 0.14 17.88 16.00
C ASP A 18 -0.21 18.13 14.54
N LEU A 19 -0.92 17.20 13.90
CA LEU A 19 -1.38 17.36 12.50
C LEU A 19 -2.79 17.95 12.39
N GLY A 20 -3.52 18.12 13.49
CA GLY A 20 -4.87 18.69 13.48
C GLY A 20 -5.85 17.92 12.59
N MET A 21 -5.76 16.59 12.57
CA MET A 21 -6.59 15.72 11.72
C MET A 21 -6.42 15.95 10.23
N ARG A 22 -5.22 16.38 9.79
CA ARG A 22 -4.90 16.61 8.40
C ARG A 22 -3.57 15.96 8.00
N ILE A 23 -3.58 15.25 6.88
CA ILE A 23 -2.39 14.69 6.22
C ILE A 23 -2.36 15.25 4.79
N ASP A 24 -1.33 16.03 4.46
CA ASP A 24 -1.25 16.60 3.10
C ASP A 24 -1.03 15.51 2.05
N MET A 25 -0.25 14.47 2.38
CA MET A 25 -0.02 13.34 1.48
C MET A 25 0.16 12.03 2.26
N LEU A 26 -0.57 11.02 1.85
CA LEU A 26 -0.44 9.63 2.30
C LEU A 26 0.09 8.78 1.15
N ILE A 27 1.22 8.11 1.34
CA ILE A 27 1.80 7.16 0.39
C ILE A 27 1.74 5.78 1.01
N VAL A 28 1.18 4.82 0.30
CA VAL A 28 1.16 3.39 0.64
C VAL A 28 2.01 2.67 -0.38
N THR A 29 3.16 2.17 0.05
CA THR A 29 4.16 1.61 -0.87
C THR A 29 3.75 0.25 -1.39
N HIS A 30 3.19 -0.62 -0.55
CA HIS A 30 2.74 -1.96 -0.94
C HIS A 30 1.78 -2.57 0.10
N TYR A 31 1.38 -3.84 -0.13
CA TYR A 31 0.28 -4.49 0.59
C TYR A 31 0.69 -5.27 1.85
N ASP A 32 1.96 -5.27 2.24
CA ASP A 32 2.40 -6.02 3.41
C ASP A 32 1.82 -5.41 4.69
N ASP A 33 1.50 -6.27 5.64
CA ASP A 33 0.77 -5.94 6.86
C ASP A 33 1.47 -4.85 7.67
N ASP A 34 2.78 -4.92 7.74
CA ASP A 34 3.63 -3.94 8.43
C ASP A 34 3.74 -2.58 7.73
N HIS A 35 3.08 -2.40 6.58
CA HIS A 35 2.96 -1.12 5.87
C HIS A 35 1.52 -0.59 5.84
N ILE A 36 0.52 -1.46 5.72
CA ILE A 36 -0.86 -1.08 5.44
C ILE A 36 -1.81 -1.17 6.65
N ALA A 37 -1.56 -2.06 7.61
CA ALA A 37 -2.51 -2.34 8.69
C ALA A 37 -2.82 -1.13 9.56
N GLY A 38 -1.81 -0.35 9.90
CA GLY A 38 -1.99 0.88 10.68
C GLY A 38 -2.72 1.97 9.91
N ILE A 39 -2.56 2.03 8.58
CA ILE A 39 -3.32 2.95 7.72
C ILE A 39 -4.80 2.60 7.76
N ILE A 40 -5.13 1.33 7.55
CA ILE A 40 -6.52 0.85 7.62
C ILE A 40 -7.13 1.22 8.97
N LYS A 41 -6.44 0.92 10.07
CA LYS A 41 -6.91 1.24 11.41
C LYS A 41 -7.10 2.75 11.60
N MET A 42 -6.18 3.57 11.12
CA MET A 42 -6.27 5.03 11.18
C MET A 42 -7.50 5.55 10.41
N LEU A 43 -7.74 5.06 9.20
CA LEU A 43 -8.87 5.47 8.38
C LEU A 43 -10.22 5.04 9.01
N LEU A 44 -10.29 3.86 9.60
CA LEU A 44 -11.46 3.37 10.32
C LEU A 44 -11.75 4.21 11.55
N GLU A 45 -10.73 4.54 12.33
CA GLU A 45 -10.89 5.32 13.56
C GLU A 45 -11.18 6.79 13.25
N PHE A 46 -10.59 7.32 12.20
CA PHE A 46 -10.68 8.73 11.82
C PHE A 46 -11.45 8.94 10.50
N GLY A 47 -12.71 8.53 10.44
CA GLY A 47 -13.53 8.66 9.24
C GLY A 47 -13.67 10.09 8.68
N LYS A 48 -13.27 11.11 9.46
CA LYS A 48 -13.25 12.53 9.06
C LYS A 48 -11.84 13.06 8.78
N LEU A 49 -10.81 12.20 8.79
CA LEU A 49 -9.44 12.60 8.50
C LEU A 49 -9.36 13.26 7.13
N GLU A 50 -8.80 14.46 7.09
CA GLU A 50 -8.55 15.17 5.85
C GLU A 50 -7.23 14.70 5.25
N ILE A 51 -7.28 14.19 4.01
CA ILE A 51 -6.08 13.77 3.28
C ILE A 51 -6.05 14.52 1.95
N GLY A 52 -4.99 15.30 1.73
CA GLY A 52 -4.87 16.12 0.53
C GLY A 52 -4.60 15.29 -0.73
N LYS A 53 -3.74 14.27 -0.62
CA LYS A 53 -3.42 13.35 -1.71
C LYS A 53 -3.13 11.96 -1.15
N ILE A 54 -3.64 10.93 -1.83
CA ILE A 54 -3.37 9.53 -1.51
C ILE A 54 -2.69 8.89 -2.71
N ILE A 55 -1.54 8.28 -2.49
CA ILE A 55 -0.81 7.50 -3.50
C ILE A 55 -0.85 6.04 -3.04
N PHE A 56 -1.60 5.24 -3.78
CA PHE A 56 -1.77 3.82 -3.53
C PHE A 56 -2.11 3.10 -4.83
N ASN A 57 -1.28 2.16 -5.23
CA ASN A 57 -1.55 1.30 -6.36
C ASN A 57 -2.59 0.24 -6.01
N CYS A 58 -3.74 0.27 -6.67
CA CYS A 58 -4.68 -0.85 -6.69
C CYS A 58 -4.70 -1.48 -8.08
N PHE A 59 -5.41 -2.61 -8.24
CA PHE A 59 -5.42 -3.31 -9.53
C PHE A 59 -6.37 -2.71 -10.57
N GLN A 60 -6.94 -1.54 -10.30
CA GLN A 60 -7.80 -0.82 -11.22
C GLN A 60 -7.36 0.62 -11.39
N ASN A 61 -7.51 1.11 -12.62
CA ASN A 61 -7.50 2.53 -12.91
C ASN A 61 -8.94 3.05 -12.85
N TYR A 62 -9.16 4.14 -12.12
CA TYR A 62 -10.44 4.81 -12.08
C TYR A 62 -10.34 6.13 -12.84
N ASP A 63 -11.27 6.36 -13.77
CA ASP A 63 -11.35 7.62 -14.49
C ASP A 63 -11.93 8.76 -13.63
N GLU A 64 -11.92 9.98 -14.16
CA GLU A 64 -12.41 11.16 -13.43
C GLU A 64 -13.92 11.12 -13.22
N ASN A 65 -14.66 10.38 -14.06
CA ASN A 65 -16.11 10.26 -13.99
C ASN A 65 -16.56 9.14 -13.06
N THR A 66 -15.65 8.26 -12.64
CA THR A 66 -15.96 7.21 -11.68
C THR A 66 -16.40 7.82 -10.37
N THR A 67 -17.59 7.50 -9.92
CA THR A 67 -18.14 7.98 -8.65
C THR A 67 -17.77 7.04 -7.52
N ALA A 68 -17.66 7.60 -6.32
CA ALA A 68 -17.43 6.83 -5.08
C ALA A 68 -18.68 6.08 -4.58
N LYS A 69 -19.78 6.08 -5.36
CA LYS A 69 -21.04 5.47 -4.92
C LYS A 69 -20.88 3.97 -4.73
N ILE A 70 -21.20 3.53 -3.53
CA ILE A 70 -21.39 2.14 -3.18
C ILE A 70 -22.90 1.89 -3.15
N PRO A 71 -23.41 0.84 -3.82
CA PRO A 71 -24.80 0.42 -3.66
C PRO A 71 -25.16 0.24 -2.18
N THR A 72 -26.39 0.53 -1.79
CA THR A 72 -26.81 0.49 -0.38
C THR A 72 -26.65 -0.90 0.21
N GLU A 73 -26.96 -1.93 -0.57
CA GLU A 73 -26.78 -3.34 -0.22
C GLU A 73 -25.32 -3.70 0.08
N ASP A 74 -24.39 -3.14 -0.68
CA ASP A 74 -22.95 -3.38 -0.50
C ASP A 74 -22.39 -2.64 0.73
N LYS A 75 -23.03 -1.53 1.11
CA LYS A 75 -22.63 -0.75 2.27
C LYS A 75 -22.80 -1.51 3.57
N GLU A 76 -23.91 -2.21 3.74
CA GLU A 76 -24.15 -3.05 4.93
C GLU A 76 -23.08 -4.15 5.05
N LEU A 77 -22.73 -4.79 3.93
CA LEU A 77 -21.69 -5.80 3.87
C LEU A 77 -20.32 -5.22 4.27
N LEU A 78 -20.00 -4.03 3.74
CA LEU A 78 -18.76 -3.33 4.06
C LEU A 78 -18.71 -2.95 5.55
N ASP A 79 -19.79 -2.40 6.10
CA ASP A 79 -19.89 -2.02 7.52
C ASP A 79 -19.72 -3.25 8.43
N GLN A 80 -20.29 -4.39 8.07
CA GLN A 80 -20.09 -5.65 8.79
C GLN A 80 -18.64 -6.14 8.68
N TYR A 81 -18.02 -6.04 7.51
CA TYR A 81 -16.64 -6.44 7.32
C TYR A 81 -15.69 -5.57 8.15
N VAL A 82 -15.90 -4.25 8.12
CA VAL A 82 -15.19 -3.27 8.95
C VAL A 82 -15.33 -3.57 10.44
N ALA A 83 -16.55 -3.80 10.92
CA ALA A 83 -16.81 -4.15 12.31
C ALA A 83 -16.09 -5.45 12.72
N ASN A 84 -16.08 -6.46 11.86
CA ASN A 84 -15.40 -7.73 12.13
C ASN A 84 -13.88 -7.58 12.20
N ILE A 85 -13.28 -6.70 11.40
CA ILE A 85 -11.83 -6.43 11.43
C ILE A 85 -11.43 -5.68 12.69
N HIS A 86 -12.26 -4.78 13.20
CA HIS A 86 -12.00 -4.12 14.49
C HIS A 86 -11.95 -5.08 15.67
N LEU A 87 -12.66 -6.20 15.60
CA LEU A 87 -12.72 -7.21 16.66
C LEU A 87 -11.60 -8.24 16.57
N ALA A 88 -10.93 -8.33 15.44
CA ALA A 88 -9.83 -9.26 15.24
C ALA A 88 -8.49 -8.56 15.52
N PRO A 89 -7.66 -9.05 16.45
CA PRO A 89 -6.28 -8.61 16.51
C PRO A 89 -5.62 -8.96 15.17
N ILE A 90 -5.12 -7.94 14.45
CA ILE A 90 -4.36 -8.15 13.22
C ILE A 90 -3.11 -8.95 13.59
N PRO A 91 -2.92 -10.16 13.07
CA PRO A 91 -1.77 -10.98 13.43
C PRO A 91 -0.50 -10.30 12.94
N ASN A 92 0.43 -9.99 13.84
CA ASN A 92 1.70 -9.30 13.54
C ASN A 92 2.66 -10.08 12.62
N ASN A 93 2.23 -11.12 11.90
CA ASN A 93 3.10 -11.98 11.09
C ASN A 93 2.44 -12.62 9.88
N THR A 94 1.34 -12.10 9.39
CA THR A 94 0.80 -12.60 8.12
C THR A 94 1.42 -11.83 6.97
N LYS A 95 2.34 -12.48 6.28
CA LYS A 95 2.78 -12.04 4.96
C LYS A 95 1.55 -11.81 4.11
N ILE A 96 1.42 -10.63 3.57
CA ILE A 96 0.45 -10.16 2.57
C ILE A 96 -0.97 -10.66 2.78
N SER A 97 -1.87 -9.74 2.91
CA SER A 97 -3.28 -10.05 3.02
C SER A 97 -4.03 -9.39 1.87
N ALA A 98 -4.39 -10.20 0.85
CA ALA A 98 -5.34 -9.75 -0.16
C ALA A 98 -6.60 -9.13 0.48
N PRO A 99 -7.13 -9.65 1.62
CA PRO A 99 -8.17 -8.99 2.39
C PRO A 99 -7.85 -7.56 2.81
N GLN A 100 -6.64 -7.26 3.26
CA GLN A 100 -6.29 -5.90 3.69
C GLN A 100 -6.14 -4.94 2.51
N ALA A 101 -5.53 -5.38 1.41
CA ALA A 101 -5.46 -4.59 0.18
C ALA A 101 -6.87 -4.27 -0.36
N ALA A 102 -7.75 -5.28 -0.35
CA ALA A 102 -9.14 -5.11 -0.71
C ALA A 102 -9.85 -4.12 0.22
N LEU A 103 -9.68 -4.27 1.54
CA LEU A 103 -10.27 -3.37 2.52
C LEU A 103 -9.82 -1.93 2.34
N LEU A 104 -8.52 -1.68 2.14
CA LEU A 104 -8.06 -0.32 1.89
C LEU A 104 -8.71 0.26 0.63
N SER A 105 -8.75 -0.49 -0.48
CA SER A 105 -9.42 -0.06 -1.71
C SER A 105 -10.91 0.25 -1.48
N LEU A 106 -11.61 -0.59 -0.71
CA LEU A 106 -13.00 -0.39 -0.33
C LEU A 106 -13.19 0.87 0.52
N LEU A 107 -12.35 1.09 1.53
CA LEU A 107 -12.39 2.28 2.39
C LEU A 107 -12.14 3.56 1.59
N LEU A 108 -11.15 3.57 0.72
CA LEU A 108 -10.88 4.73 -0.12
C LEU A 108 -12.04 5.02 -1.07
N LYS A 109 -12.64 4.00 -1.67
CA LYS A 109 -13.78 4.17 -2.58
C LYS A 109 -15.08 4.54 -1.83
N SER A 110 -15.25 4.13 -0.59
CA SER A 110 -16.44 4.42 0.22
C SER A 110 -16.52 5.85 0.77
N ASN A 111 -15.42 6.58 0.73
CA ASN A 111 -15.34 7.95 1.25
C ASN A 111 -15.05 8.92 0.09
N ASP A 112 -16.02 9.77 -0.25
CA ASP A 112 -15.91 10.72 -1.37
C ASP A 112 -14.67 11.61 -1.32
N LYS A 113 -14.25 12.06 -0.13
CA LYS A 113 -13.06 12.91 0.04
C LYS A 113 -11.79 12.12 -0.24
N TRP A 114 -11.67 10.90 0.31
CA TRP A 114 -10.51 10.04 0.09
C TRP A 114 -10.44 9.53 -1.34
N PHE A 115 -11.59 9.19 -1.95
CA PHE A 115 -11.64 8.77 -3.35
C PHE A 115 -11.17 9.90 -4.30
N LYS A 116 -11.57 11.15 -4.04
CA LYS A 116 -11.09 12.31 -4.79
C LYS A 116 -9.59 12.59 -4.57
N ALA A 117 -9.11 12.37 -3.36
CA ALA A 117 -7.70 12.56 -3.01
C ALA A 117 -6.79 11.47 -3.56
N TRP A 118 -7.34 10.28 -3.86
CA TRP A 118 -6.59 9.12 -4.34
C TRP A 118 -6.11 9.32 -5.78
N ASN A 119 -4.87 8.88 -6.10
CA ASN A 119 -4.32 8.97 -7.45
C ASN A 119 -5.12 8.17 -8.49
N ARG A 120 -5.83 7.13 -8.09
CA ARG A 120 -6.74 6.31 -8.93
C ARG A 120 -6.10 5.70 -10.18
N LYS A 121 -4.80 5.74 -10.29
CA LYS A 121 -4.00 5.19 -11.40
C LYS A 121 -2.94 4.26 -10.84
N ILE A 122 -2.66 3.20 -11.58
CA ILE A 122 -1.52 2.33 -11.31
C ILE A 122 -0.28 3.09 -11.77
N LEU A 123 0.65 3.32 -10.84
CA LEU A 123 1.94 3.95 -11.10
C LEU A 123 2.99 2.87 -11.28
N ILE A 124 3.74 2.97 -12.37
CA ILE A 124 4.83 2.04 -12.72
C ILE A 124 6.11 2.81 -13.04
N GLU A 125 7.21 2.10 -13.11
CA GLU A 125 8.53 2.66 -13.47
C GLU A 125 8.45 3.56 -14.71
N GLY A 126 8.97 4.77 -14.60
CA GLY A 126 8.96 5.78 -15.64
C GLY A 126 7.85 6.82 -15.53
N ASP A 127 6.80 6.53 -14.74
CA ASP A 127 5.75 7.51 -14.51
C ASP A 127 6.26 8.71 -13.71
N THR A 128 5.61 9.85 -13.94
CA THR A 128 5.87 11.08 -13.20
C THR A 128 4.58 11.68 -12.68
N MET A 129 4.64 12.35 -11.54
CA MET A 129 3.50 13.06 -10.98
C MET A 129 3.92 14.27 -10.16
N ASN A 130 3.15 15.35 -10.23
CA ASN A 130 3.36 16.52 -9.37
C ASN A 130 3.01 16.18 -7.91
N VAL A 131 3.78 16.72 -6.96
CA VAL A 131 3.53 16.53 -5.52
C VAL A 131 2.25 17.22 -5.09
N GLY A 132 1.94 18.39 -5.63
CA GLY A 132 0.70 19.14 -5.39
C GLY A 132 -0.16 19.28 -6.63
N SER A 133 -1.09 20.24 -6.61
CA SER A 133 -1.91 20.63 -7.76
C SER A 133 -1.09 21.34 -8.85
N ASP A 134 0.06 21.84 -8.46
CA ASP A 134 1.02 22.54 -9.32
C ASP A 134 2.44 21.99 -9.12
N THR A 135 3.41 22.48 -9.89
CA THR A 135 4.81 22.09 -9.78
C THR A 135 5.54 22.73 -8.59
N LYS A 136 4.88 23.55 -7.80
CA LYS A 136 5.48 24.35 -6.71
C LYS A 136 6.19 23.49 -5.67
N TRP A 137 5.69 22.27 -5.42
CA TRP A 137 6.25 21.33 -4.44
C TRP A 137 7.13 20.25 -5.08
N GLY A 138 7.49 20.42 -6.37
CA GLY A 138 8.30 19.48 -7.10
C GLY A 138 7.51 18.31 -7.68
N GLN A 139 8.26 17.30 -8.09
CA GLN A 139 7.75 16.16 -8.83
C GLN A 139 8.22 14.85 -8.23
N PHE A 140 7.37 13.84 -8.27
CA PHE A 140 7.79 12.46 -8.08
C PHE A 140 8.12 11.81 -9.41
N PHE A 141 9.17 11.03 -9.40
CA PHE A 141 9.51 10.08 -10.44
C PHE A 141 9.39 8.67 -9.87
N VAL A 142 8.70 7.76 -10.58
CA VAL A 142 8.44 6.39 -10.15
C VAL A 142 9.58 5.48 -10.60
N LEU A 143 10.26 4.86 -9.62
CA LEU A 143 11.34 3.91 -9.87
C LEU A 143 10.86 2.45 -9.88
N SER A 144 9.79 2.16 -9.16
CA SER A 144 9.22 0.83 -8.96
C SER A 144 7.72 0.98 -8.64
N PRO A 145 6.87 -0.01 -9.00
CA PRO A 145 7.19 -1.29 -9.64
C PRO A 145 7.44 -1.19 -11.15
N SER A 146 8.14 -2.17 -11.72
CA SER A 146 8.10 -2.42 -13.17
C SER A 146 6.75 -3.04 -13.56
N SER A 147 6.38 -2.99 -14.86
CA SER A 147 5.16 -3.66 -15.34
C SER A 147 5.18 -5.16 -15.04
N GLU A 148 6.31 -5.82 -15.21
CA GLU A 148 6.46 -7.25 -14.90
C GLU A 148 6.24 -7.55 -13.40
N ALA A 149 6.83 -6.75 -12.52
CA ALA A 149 6.65 -6.91 -11.08
C ALA A 149 5.18 -6.72 -10.67
N TRP A 150 4.49 -5.77 -11.32
CA TRP A 150 3.08 -5.52 -11.10
C TRP A 150 2.18 -6.67 -11.57
N ASP A 151 2.47 -7.27 -12.73
CA ASP A 151 1.73 -8.43 -13.22
C ASP A 151 1.96 -9.67 -12.34
N ASN A 152 3.18 -9.89 -11.89
CA ASN A 152 3.49 -10.93 -10.92
C ASN A 152 2.77 -10.73 -9.58
N LEU A 153 2.52 -9.47 -9.17
CA LEU A 153 1.72 -9.17 -7.99
C LEU A 153 0.24 -9.53 -8.19
N LYS A 154 -0.33 -9.31 -9.38
CA LYS A 154 -1.70 -9.74 -9.70
C LYS A 154 -1.85 -11.25 -9.53
N ASP A 155 -0.92 -12.03 -10.09
CA ASP A 155 -0.92 -13.49 -9.96
C ASP A 155 -0.84 -13.94 -8.50
N TYR A 156 -0.03 -13.24 -7.73
CA TYR A 156 0.08 -13.50 -6.30
C TYR A 156 -1.24 -13.17 -5.59
N PHE A 157 -1.85 -12.02 -5.87
CA PHE A 157 -3.13 -11.60 -5.31
C PHE A 157 -4.24 -12.62 -5.63
N VAL A 158 -4.30 -13.14 -6.85
CA VAL A 158 -5.25 -14.20 -7.24
C VAL A 158 -5.08 -15.44 -6.38
N LYS A 159 -3.83 -15.88 -6.12
CA LYS A 159 -3.57 -17.04 -5.25
C LYS A 159 -4.05 -16.81 -3.83
N GLU A 160 -3.84 -15.61 -3.28
CA GLU A 160 -4.32 -15.25 -1.94
C GLU A 160 -5.85 -15.12 -1.92
N TYR A 161 -6.45 -14.54 -2.95
CA TYR A 161 -7.90 -14.49 -3.13
C TYR A 161 -8.52 -15.89 -3.07
N VAL A 162 -8.01 -16.83 -3.86
CA VAL A 162 -8.51 -18.22 -3.89
C VAL A 162 -8.41 -18.88 -2.51
N LYS A 163 -7.35 -18.61 -1.76
CA LYS A 163 -7.21 -19.12 -0.38
C LYS A 163 -8.27 -18.56 0.58
N CYS A 164 -8.67 -17.30 0.38
CA CYS A 164 -9.65 -16.64 1.24
C CYS A 164 -11.09 -16.97 0.87
N VAL A 165 -11.40 -16.91 -0.43
CA VAL A 165 -12.78 -16.98 -0.96
C VAL A 165 -13.15 -18.40 -1.39
N HIS A 166 -12.16 -19.29 -1.54
CA HIS A 166 -12.34 -20.67 -2.01
C HIS A 166 -12.99 -20.79 -3.40
N SER A 167 -12.88 -19.74 -4.22
CA SER A 167 -13.37 -19.69 -5.59
C SER A 167 -12.43 -18.88 -6.48
N ARG A 168 -12.59 -18.96 -7.79
CA ARG A 168 -11.84 -18.08 -8.70
C ARG A 168 -12.39 -16.66 -8.66
N PRO A 169 -11.55 -15.63 -8.92
CA PRO A 169 -12.03 -14.27 -9.14
C PRO A 169 -13.10 -14.23 -10.24
N PRO A 170 -14.00 -13.22 -10.24
CA PRO A 170 -14.89 -12.96 -11.36
C PRO A 170 -14.09 -12.81 -12.66
N GLN A 171 -14.68 -13.22 -13.78
CA GLN A 171 -14.04 -13.06 -15.08
C GLN A 171 -13.83 -11.56 -15.36
N GLY A 172 -12.64 -11.19 -15.82
CA GLY A 172 -12.29 -9.80 -16.09
C GLY A 172 -12.08 -8.94 -14.84
N ALA A 173 -11.80 -9.55 -13.68
CA ALA A 173 -11.66 -8.80 -12.43
C ALA A 173 -10.53 -7.76 -12.43
N PHE A 174 -9.56 -7.85 -13.33
CA PHE A 174 -8.48 -6.89 -13.46
C PHE A 174 -8.61 -5.94 -14.66
N GLU A 175 -9.60 -6.16 -15.52
CA GLU A 175 -9.87 -5.39 -16.74
C GLU A 175 -11.15 -4.55 -16.63
N ASN A 176 -12.07 -4.94 -15.73
CA ASN A 176 -13.38 -4.32 -15.58
C ASN A 176 -13.61 -3.89 -14.12
N GLN A 177 -14.04 -2.65 -13.92
CA GLN A 177 -14.24 -2.07 -12.59
C GLN A 177 -15.34 -2.77 -11.78
N ASP A 178 -16.43 -3.20 -12.43
CA ASP A 178 -17.53 -3.86 -11.72
C ASP A 178 -17.11 -5.27 -11.27
N ALA A 179 -16.43 -6.02 -12.15
CA ALA A 179 -15.89 -7.33 -11.80
C ALA A 179 -14.80 -7.24 -10.71
N TYR A 180 -13.97 -6.19 -10.73
CA TYR A 180 -13.01 -5.92 -9.66
C TYR A 180 -13.73 -5.62 -8.34
N TRP A 181 -14.76 -4.78 -8.38
CA TRP A 181 -15.58 -4.45 -7.23
C TRP A 181 -16.23 -5.70 -6.62
N GLU A 182 -16.86 -6.53 -7.48
CA GLU A 182 -17.42 -7.82 -7.05
C GLU A 182 -16.34 -8.71 -6.38
N MET A 183 -15.15 -8.75 -6.94
CA MET A 183 -14.03 -9.50 -6.33
C MET A 183 -13.71 -9.00 -4.91
N LEU A 184 -13.66 -7.68 -4.70
CA LEU A 184 -13.42 -7.09 -3.38
C LEU A 184 -14.54 -7.41 -2.39
N LEU A 185 -15.80 -7.34 -2.83
CA LEU A 185 -16.96 -7.69 -2.01
C LEU A 185 -16.96 -9.17 -1.61
N ARG A 186 -16.59 -10.07 -2.52
CA ARG A 186 -16.43 -11.49 -2.19
C ARG A 186 -15.35 -11.73 -1.13
N ILE A 187 -14.25 -10.98 -1.15
CA ILE A 187 -13.26 -11.01 -0.06
C ILE A 187 -13.91 -10.52 1.25
N ALA A 188 -14.66 -9.42 1.21
CA ALA A 188 -15.33 -8.87 2.39
C ALA A 188 -16.36 -9.85 2.98
N ALA A 189 -17.08 -10.58 2.13
CA ALA A 189 -18.04 -11.61 2.54
C ALA A 189 -17.36 -12.88 3.06
N SER A 190 -16.13 -13.15 2.67
CA SER A 190 -15.38 -14.31 3.17
C SER A 190 -15.04 -14.06 4.65
N LYS A 191 -15.50 -14.94 5.53
CA LYS A 191 -15.12 -14.84 6.95
C LYS A 191 -13.61 -15.02 7.06
N PRO A 192 -12.84 -14.01 7.47
CA PRO A 192 -11.41 -14.19 7.65
C PRO A 192 -11.20 -15.32 8.67
N GLN A 193 -10.46 -16.36 8.28
CA GLN A 193 -10.06 -17.39 9.23
C GLN A 193 -9.05 -16.75 10.18
N ILE A 194 -9.55 -16.34 11.36
CA ILE A 194 -8.71 -15.86 12.46
C ILE A 194 -7.91 -17.07 12.96
N LYS A 195 -6.72 -17.26 12.45
CA LYS A 195 -5.78 -18.19 13.08
C LYS A 195 -5.45 -17.61 14.44
N LYS A 196 -5.76 -18.37 15.51
CA LYS A 196 -5.36 -18.01 16.89
C LYS A 196 -3.88 -17.61 16.88
N MET A 197 -3.60 -16.40 17.31
CA MET A 197 -2.23 -15.93 17.49
C MET A 197 -1.50 -16.85 18.45
N ILE A 198 -0.40 -17.42 18.02
CA ILE A 198 0.63 -17.89 18.93
C ILE A 198 1.34 -16.62 19.41
N PRO A 199 1.38 -16.32 20.71
CA PRO A 199 2.12 -15.15 21.19
C PRO A 199 3.58 -15.31 20.75
N ILE A 200 4.06 -14.39 19.93
CA ILE A 200 5.47 -14.32 19.64
C ILE A 200 6.10 -13.82 20.93
N SER A 201 6.81 -14.71 21.62
CA SER A 201 7.74 -14.29 22.63
C SER A 201 8.65 -13.23 21.98
N SER A 202 8.81 -12.09 22.64
CA SER A 202 9.77 -11.07 22.24
C SER A 202 11.16 -11.71 22.21
N SER A 203 11.49 -12.36 21.11
CA SER A 203 12.85 -12.85 20.89
C SER A 203 13.72 -11.61 20.81
N MET A 204 14.54 -11.39 21.84
CA MET A 204 15.54 -10.33 21.84
C MET A 204 16.32 -10.44 20.52
N ILE A 205 16.33 -9.36 19.75
CA ILE A 205 17.19 -9.23 18.57
C ILE A 205 18.63 -9.32 19.08
N THR A 206 19.20 -10.51 18.96
CA THR A 206 20.57 -10.75 19.43
C THR A 206 21.58 -10.27 18.38
N LYS A 207 22.77 -9.89 18.83
CA LYS A 207 23.87 -9.51 17.93
C LYS A 207 24.16 -10.62 16.90
N SER A 208 24.02 -11.90 17.28
CA SER A 208 24.20 -13.05 16.40
C SER A 208 23.08 -13.13 15.31
N PHE A 209 21.84 -12.74 15.64
CA PHE A 209 20.76 -12.64 14.66
C PHE A 209 21.04 -11.57 13.61
N LEU A 210 21.49 -10.38 14.05
CA LEU A 210 21.87 -9.29 13.14
C LEU A 210 23.07 -9.68 12.26
N GLN A 211 24.08 -10.35 12.83
CA GLN A 211 25.22 -10.84 12.06
C GLN A 211 24.84 -11.90 11.04
N LYS A 212 23.93 -12.84 11.38
CA LYS A 212 23.41 -13.81 10.44
C LYS A 212 22.59 -13.15 9.31
N LYS A 213 21.80 -12.13 9.63
CA LYS A 213 21.06 -11.36 8.62
C LYS A 213 21.97 -10.54 7.73
N ALA A 214 23.02 -9.93 8.27
CA ALA A 214 24.02 -9.17 7.51
C ALA A 214 24.91 -10.06 6.63
N ALA A 215 25.18 -11.30 7.06
CA ALA A 215 25.95 -12.29 6.29
C ALA A 215 25.07 -13.08 5.28
N ALA A 216 23.76 -13.06 5.44
CA ALA A 216 22.86 -13.59 4.44
C ALA A 216 22.95 -12.71 3.19
N ASN A 217 23.67 -13.20 2.18
CA ASN A 217 23.67 -12.59 0.86
C ASN A 217 22.20 -12.35 0.49
N PRO A 218 21.78 -11.13 0.11
CA PRO A 218 20.41 -10.87 -0.31
C PRO A 218 20.19 -11.50 -1.68
N ASN A 219 20.19 -12.82 -1.72
CA ASN A 219 19.74 -13.55 -2.90
C ASN A 219 18.26 -13.17 -3.07
N GLU A 220 17.94 -12.54 -4.17
CA GLU A 220 16.58 -12.15 -4.59
C GLU A 220 15.57 -13.29 -4.52
N ALA A 221 16.04 -14.53 -4.42
CA ALA A 221 15.24 -15.76 -4.33
C ALA A 221 14.28 -15.86 -3.13
N GLY A 222 14.43 -14.99 -2.10
CA GLY A 222 13.56 -14.95 -0.94
C GLY A 222 12.63 -13.74 -0.88
N ILE A 223 12.71 -12.84 -1.86
CA ILE A 223 11.96 -11.58 -1.84
C ILE A 223 10.52 -11.83 -2.32
N THR A 224 9.55 -11.31 -1.59
CA THR A 224 8.13 -11.50 -1.88
C THR A 224 7.69 -10.69 -3.11
N SER A 225 6.63 -11.14 -3.79
CA SER A 225 6.06 -10.39 -4.92
C SER A 225 5.62 -8.96 -4.55
N PRO A 226 5.05 -8.68 -3.36
CA PRO A 226 4.77 -7.30 -2.95
C PRO A 226 5.99 -6.42 -2.77
N ASN A 227 7.08 -6.93 -2.17
CA ASN A 227 8.30 -6.13 -2.07
C ASN A 227 8.84 -5.79 -3.47
N LYS A 228 8.77 -6.76 -4.43
CA LYS A 228 9.11 -6.52 -5.84
C LYS A 228 8.22 -5.47 -6.49
N ALA A 229 6.98 -5.36 -6.05
CA ALA A 229 6.00 -4.40 -6.53
C ALA A 229 5.82 -3.19 -5.60
N SER A 230 6.72 -3.01 -4.62
CA SER A 230 6.70 -1.85 -3.73
C SER A 230 6.91 -0.57 -4.53
N LEU A 231 6.07 0.43 -4.28
CA LEU A 231 6.17 1.74 -4.90
C LEU A 231 7.40 2.47 -4.34
N ALA A 232 8.36 2.71 -5.21
CA ALA A 232 9.52 3.51 -4.90
C ALA A 232 9.56 4.78 -5.76
N LEU A 233 9.88 5.91 -5.13
CA LEU A 233 9.78 7.22 -5.72
C LEU A 233 11.07 8.02 -5.51
N VAL A 234 11.43 8.86 -6.46
CA VAL A 234 12.33 9.99 -6.23
C VAL A 234 11.48 11.25 -6.17
N TRP A 235 11.59 11.98 -5.07
CA TRP A 235 11.05 13.33 -4.98
C TRP A 235 12.10 14.33 -5.39
N GLU A 236 11.84 15.07 -6.46
CA GLU A 236 12.68 16.16 -6.93
C GLU A 236 12.05 17.50 -6.62
N PHE A 237 12.79 18.32 -5.89
CA PHE A 237 12.35 19.65 -5.48
C PHE A 237 13.53 20.60 -5.35
N ASN A 238 13.51 21.74 -6.04
CA ASN A 238 14.55 22.78 -6.02
C ASN A 238 15.98 22.20 -6.21
N GLY A 239 16.15 21.29 -7.18
CA GLY A 239 17.43 20.66 -7.48
C GLY A 239 17.91 19.65 -6.41
N LYS A 240 17.08 19.36 -5.42
CA LYS A 240 17.35 18.32 -4.41
C LYS A 240 16.53 17.09 -4.71
N ARG A 241 17.07 15.92 -4.31
CA ARG A 241 16.43 14.61 -4.50
C ARG A 241 16.33 13.87 -3.18
N ILE A 242 15.17 13.27 -2.95
CA ILE A 242 14.93 12.37 -1.82
C ILE A 242 14.46 11.04 -2.40
N LEU A 243 15.13 9.96 -2.02
CA LEU A 243 14.71 8.61 -2.38
C LEU A 243 13.77 8.07 -1.31
N LEU A 244 12.58 7.64 -1.74
CA LEU A 244 11.58 6.94 -0.94
C LEU A 244 11.52 5.51 -1.48
N GLY A 245 12.29 4.61 -0.87
CA GLY A 245 12.54 3.27 -1.42
C GLY A 245 11.44 2.26 -1.11
N GLY A 246 10.72 2.43 0.00
CA GLY A 246 9.85 1.37 0.51
C GLY A 246 10.64 0.07 0.69
N ASP A 247 10.03 -1.06 0.37
CA ASP A 247 10.65 -2.38 0.38
C ASP A 247 11.10 -2.83 -1.01
N ALA A 248 11.20 -1.88 -1.96
CA ALA A 248 11.64 -2.20 -3.31
C ALA A 248 13.08 -2.75 -3.33
N ILE A 249 13.35 -3.62 -4.29
CA ILE A 249 14.63 -4.34 -4.37
C ILE A 249 15.76 -3.41 -4.80
N ALA A 250 16.87 -3.47 -4.11
CA ALA A 250 18.01 -2.60 -4.37
C ALA A 250 18.52 -2.68 -5.81
N SER A 251 18.54 -3.86 -6.43
CA SER A 251 18.94 -4.04 -7.83
C SER A 251 17.97 -3.35 -8.79
N GLN A 252 16.66 -3.48 -8.56
CA GLN A 252 15.64 -2.78 -9.36
C GLN A 252 15.76 -1.27 -9.22
N LEU A 253 15.93 -0.77 -7.99
CA LEU A 253 16.14 0.66 -7.74
C LEU A 253 17.39 1.18 -8.44
N TYR A 254 18.49 0.44 -8.38
CA TYR A 254 19.73 0.80 -9.03
C TYR A 254 19.55 0.94 -10.55
N GLU A 255 18.96 -0.06 -11.19
CA GLU A 255 18.73 -0.04 -12.65
C GLU A 255 17.74 1.08 -13.07
N ALA A 256 16.66 1.27 -12.32
CA ALA A 256 15.69 2.34 -12.59
C ALA A 256 16.33 3.74 -12.44
N ILE A 257 17.13 3.95 -11.39
CA ILE A 257 17.89 5.20 -11.19
C ILE A 257 18.86 5.42 -12.31
N ARG A 258 19.64 4.39 -12.65
CA ARG A 258 20.64 4.47 -13.74
C ARG A 258 20.00 4.82 -15.08
N LYS A 259 18.87 4.20 -15.39
CA LYS A 259 18.10 4.45 -16.60
C LYS A 259 17.53 5.87 -16.65
N HIS A 260 16.94 6.33 -15.54
CA HIS A 260 16.31 7.65 -15.47
C HIS A 260 17.32 8.80 -15.57
N TYR A 261 18.53 8.60 -15.07
CA TYR A 261 19.56 9.64 -15.02
C TYR A 261 20.73 9.37 -15.97
N ASP A 262 20.51 8.59 -17.02
CA ASP A 262 21.49 8.30 -18.09
C ASP A 262 22.85 7.79 -17.57
N GLY A 263 22.84 7.01 -16.50
CA GLY A 263 24.03 6.45 -15.87
C GLY A 263 24.88 7.45 -15.08
N ASN A 264 24.44 8.68 -14.94
CA ASN A 264 25.16 9.70 -14.17
C ASN A 264 25.12 9.39 -12.66
N HIS A 265 26.19 9.77 -11.96
CA HIS A 265 26.20 9.74 -10.49
C HIS A 265 25.24 10.77 -9.93
N ILE A 266 24.36 10.34 -9.01
CA ILE A 266 23.33 11.18 -8.42
C ILE A 266 23.53 11.27 -6.93
N LEU A 267 23.38 12.48 -6.41
CA LEU A 267 23.37 12.73 -4.99
C LEU A 267 21.94 12.83 -4.47
N PHE A 268 21.58 11.94 -3.57
CA PHE A 268 20.36 12.06 -2.77
C PHE A 268 20.66 12.81 -1.47
N LYS A 269 19.78 13.74 -1.09
CA LYS A 269 19.88 14.48 0.17
C LYS A 269 19.36 13.68 1.36
N ALA A 270 18.43 12.76 1.09
CA ALA A 270 17.90 11.81 2.06
C ALA A 270 17.44 10.52 1.35
N ILE A 271 17.50 9.43 2.08
CA ILE A 271 17.00 8.12 1.65
C ILE A 271 16.13 7.59 2.78
N LYS A 272 14.89 7.23 2.47
CA LYS A 272 13.99 6.48 3.35
C LYS A 272 13.79 5.10 2.73
N ILE A 273 14.20 4.09 3.46
CA ILE A 273 13.99 2.68 3.17
C ILE A 273 13.00 2.15 4.19
#